data_f98add5fbb1a7a43d6ebd81a9bb51d7e
#
_entry.id   f98add5fbb1a7a43d6ebd81a9bb51d7e
#
_cell.length_a   1.000
_cell.length_b   1.000
_cell.length_c   1.000
_cell.angle_alpha   90.00
_cell.angle_beta   90.00
_cell.angle_gamma   90.00
#
_symmetry.space_group_name_H-M   'P 1'
#
loop_
_entity.id
_entity.type
_entity.pdbx_description
1 polymer ?
#
loop_
_entity_poly.entity_id
_entity_poly.type
_entity_poly.pdbx_seq_one_letter_code
_entity_poly.pdbx_strand_id
1 'polypeptide(L)'
;PGHFPIAVLMELKDEEISGDFPIDLVTPLPYTAERLNDLDAEIRSVFNDDEIFTPDDLRGDAATLPEVVTGSGWPDMAAMRGQTMFLMDNGGAIAERYKEGHPALEGRVMFTSGTPGQPDAAFVKLNDPFSDAQAITDAVEAGYVVRTRADTPISQAQSGDTAMQRAAFASGAQWVSTDYPVPGLTELLGTYGLPFADYVSPLPPNESPPGESSAALRSPLSFNAKAAGPDRVARCNPVSAPAFCYDVALTEPEPPAPPP
;
A
#
# COMPACT_ATOMS: atom_id res chain seq x y z
N PRO A 1 17.44 3.30 12.55
CA PRO A 1 17.16 3.82 11.20
C PRO A 1 15.95 4.74 11.25
N GLY A 2 15.99 5.84 10.50
CA GLY A 2 14.94 6.86 10.58
C GLY A 2 14.04 6.94 9.34
N HIS A 3 14.04 5.90 8.48
CA HIS A 3 13.20 5.87 7.27
C HIS A 3 11.71 5.90 7.61
N PHE A 4 10.88 6.28 6.64
CA PHE A 4 9.43 6.11 6.75
C PHE A 4 9.05 4.66 6.99
N PRO A 5 7.90 4.37 7.64
CA PRO A 5 7.38 3.02 7.71
C PRO A 5 7.28 2.41 6.31
N ILE A 6 7.84 1.23 6.14
CA ILE A 6 7.80 0.52 4.86
C ILE A 6 6.65 -0.49 4.88
N ALA A 7 5.75 -0.40 3.91
CA ALA A 7 4.70 -1.39 3.71
C ALA A 7 5.13 -2.41 2.65
N VAL A 8 5.21 -3.68 3.02
CA VAL A 8 5.54 -4.79 2.13
C VAL A 8 4.27 -5.60 1.86
N LEU A 9 3.71 -5.47 0.68
CA LEU A 9 2.53 -6.23 0.26
C LEU A 9 2.97 -7.56 -0.35
N MET A 10 2.64 -8.66 0.31
CA MET A 10 3.04 -10.02 -0.06
C MET A 10 1.89 -10.73 -0.77
N GLU A 11 2.11 -11.12 -2.02
CA GLU A 11 1.18 -11.98 -2.77
C GLU A 11 1.68 -13.43 -2.74
N LEU A 12 0.95 -14.29 -2.02
CA LEU A 12 1.27 -15.69 -1.85
C LEU A 12 0.61 -16.50 -2.97
N LYS A 13 1.40 -17.17 -3.81
CA LYS A 13 0.90 -17.94 -4.96
C LYS A 13 1.18 -19.43 -4.78
N ASP A 14 0.11 -20.23 -4.72
CA ASP A 14 0.17 -21.69 -4.66
C ASP A 14 -0.68 -22.36 -5.75
N GLU A 15 -1.12 -21.59 -6.74
CA GLU A 15 -1.86 -22.09 -7.91
C GLU A 15 -0.89 -22.52 -9.01
N GLU A 16 -1.18 -23.66 -9.63
CA GLU A 16 -0.45 -24.11 -10.82
C GLU A 16 -0.67 -23.14 -11.98
N ILE A 17 0.40 -22.79 -12.66
CA ILE A 17 0.32 -22.04 -13.90
C ILE A 17 -0.13 -23.02 -14.99
N SER A 18 -1.37 -22.91 -15.45
CA SER A 18 -1.91 -23.73 -16.54
C SER A 18 -1.53 -23.11 -17.89
N GLY A 19 -1.15 -23.96 -18.85
CA GLY A 19 -0.82 -23.55 -20.21
C GLY A 19 0.13 -24.56 -20.88
N ASP A 20 0.30 -24.41 -22.19
CA ASP A 20 1.28 -25.19 -22.96
C ASP A 20 2.61 -24.39 -22.97
N PHE A 21 3.51 -24.76 -22.07
CA PHE A 21 4.81 -24.11 -21.93
C PHE A 21 5.89 -25.04 -22.49
N PRO A 22 6.94 -24.48 -23.13
CA PRO A 22 8.08 -25.26 -23.65
C PRO A 22 9.03 -25.80 -22.56
N ILE A 23 8.68 -25.61 -21.30
CA ILE A 23 9.43 -26.03 -20.12
C ILE A 23 8.49 -26.66 -19.10
N ASP A 24 9.00 -27.61 -18.33
CA ASP A 24 8.27 -28.19 -17.21
C ASP A 24 8.22 -27.17 -16.07
N LEU A 25 7.01 -26.75 -15.67
CA LEU A 25 6.79 -25.87 -14.55
C LEU A 25 6.69 -26.69 -13.25
N VAL A 26 7.28 -26.16 -12.21
CA VAL A 26 7.18 -26.76 -10.87
C VAL A 26 5.79 -26.50 -10.31
N THR A 27 5.12 -27.54 -9.81
CA THR A 27 3.89 -27.40 -9.04
C THR A 27 4.18 -26.68 -7.72
N PRO A 28 3.57 -25.53 -7.45
CA PRO A 28 3.76 -24.82 -6.18
C PRO A 28 3.27 -25.67 -5.00
N LEU A 29 3.91 -25.50 -3.86
CA LEU A 29 3.46 -26.11 -2.63
C LEU A 29 2.32 -25.28 -2.01
N PRO A 30 1.21 -25.89 -1.56
CA PRO A 30 0.09 -25.15 -1.00
C PRO A 30 0.48 -24.47 0.31
N TYR A 31 -0.03 -23.26 0.55
CA TYR A 31 0.10 -22.56 1.83
C TYR A 31 -0.83 -23.21 2.87
N THR A 32 -0.31 -24.19 3.60
CA THR A 32 -0.99 -24.78 4.76
C THR A 32 -0.86 -23.85 5.98
N ALA A 33 -1.65 -24.07 7.04
CA ALA A 33 -1.53 -23.30 8.28
C ALA A 33 -0.09 -23.39 8.87
N GLU A 34 0.54 -24.55 8.79
CA GLU A 34 1.93 -24.76 9.23
C GLU A 34 2.89 -23.86 8.44
N ARG A 35 2.82 -23.85 7.10
CA ARG A 35 3.68 -23.01 6.26
C ARG A 35 3.43 -21.51 6.45
N LEU A 36 2.20 -21.12 6.76
CA LEU A 36 1.89 -19.73 7.11
C LEU A 36 2.48 -19.34 8.47
N ASN A 37 2.55 -20.29 9.43
CA ASN A 37 3.28 -20.09 10.67
C ASN A 37 4.80 -20.04 10.45
N ASP A 38 5.33 -20.88 9.54
CA ASP A 38 6.75 -20.84 9.16
C ASP A 38 7.10 -19.50 8.49
N LEU A 39 6.20 -18.93 7.69
CA LEU A 39 6.39 -17.60 7.08
C LEU A 39 6.47 -16.49 8.13
N ASP A 40 5.59 -16.51 9.15
CA ASP A 40 5.68 -15.57 10.28
C ASP A 40 7.00 -15.73 11.03
N ALA A 41 7.43 -16.98 11.26
CA ALA A 41 8.69 -17.28 11.92
C ALA A 41 9.91 -16.83 11.08
N GLU A 42 9.86 -16.99 9.77
CA GLU A 42 10.92 -16.52 8.85
C GLU A 42 11.07 -15.00 8.92
N ILE A 43 9.96 -14.26 8.85
CA ILE A 43 9.98 -12.79 8.98
C ILE A 43 10.62 -12.38 10.31
N ARG A 44 10.20 -12.99 11.42
CA ARG A 44 10.76 -12.72 12.75
C ARG A 44 12.21 -13.17 12.91
N SER A 45 12.71 -14.07 12.07
CA SER A 45 14.12 -14.48 12.09
C SER A 45 15.06 -13.44 11.45
N VAL A 46 14.51 -12.59 10.60
CA VAL A 46 15.26 -11.56 9.85
C VAL A 46 15.14 -10.18 10.50
N PHE A 47 13.96 -9.84 10.97
CA PHE A 47 13.65 -8.55 11.59
C PHE A 47 13.54 -8.66 13.10
N ASN A 48 14.13 -7.74 13.83
CA ASN A 48 13.90 -7.63 15.26
C ASN A 48 12.50 -7.08 15.57
N ASP A 49 12.00 -7.26 16.79
CA ASP A 49 10.66 -6.81 17.17
C ASP A 49 10.47 -5.29 17.05
N ASP A 50 11.53 -4.49 17.19
CA ASP A 50 11.50 -3.02 17.02
C ASP A 50 11.59 -2.57 15.56
N GLU A 51 11.85 -3.48 14.62
CA GLU A 51 11.94 -3.21 13.18
C GLU A 51 10.67 -3.59 12.42
N ILE A 52 9.73 -4.31 13.06
CA ILE A 52 8.43 -4.67 12.48
C ILE A 52 7.29 -4.06 13.28
N PHE A 53 6.22 -3.70 12.59
CA PHE A 53 4.96 -3.27 13.20
C PHE A 53 3.89 -4.29 12.87
N THR A 54 3.41 -5.00 13.88
CA THR A 54 2.50 -6.13 13.76
C THR A 54 1.05 -5.74 14.09
N PRO A 55 0.06 -6.61 13.77
CA PRO A 55 -1.31 -6.43 14.24
C PRO A 55 -1.43 -6.29 15.76
N ASP A 56 -0.60 -7.00 16.55
CA ASP A 56 -0.61 -6.90 18.00
C ASP A 56 -0.11 -5.55 18.50
N ASP A 57 0.90 -4.95 17.83
CA ASP A 57 1.39 -3.61 18.15
C ASP A 57 0.31 -2.55 17.92
N LEU A 58 -0.50 -2.70 16.87
CA LEU A 58 -1.64 -1.82 16.62
C LEU A 58 -2.79 -2.06 17.59
N ARG A 59 -3.14 -3.34 17.82
CA ARG A 59 -4.29 -3.73 18.62
C ARG A 59 -4.12 -3.41 20.10
N GLY A 60 -2.93 -3.60 20.64
CA GLY A 60 -2.67 -3.47 22.08
C GLY A 60 -3.63 -4.32 22.90
N ASP A 61 -4.30 -3.70 23.88
CA ASP A 61 -5.26 -4.37 24.78
C ASP A 61 -6.69 -4.44 24.20
N ALA A 62 -6.97 -3.91 23.01
CA ALA A 62 -8.28 -3.97 22.38
C ALA A 62 -8.62 -5.39 21.92
N ALA A 63 -9.92 -5.71 21.82
CA ALA A 63 -10.35 -7.02 21.37
C ALA A 63 -10.20 -7.19 19.85
N THR A 64 -10.31 -6.11 19.09
CA THR A 64 -10.28 -6.14 17.63
C THR A 64 -9.48 -4.97 17.05
N LEU A 65 -8.96 -5.13 15.83
CA LEU A 65 -8.28 -4.04 15.13
C LEU A 65 -9.20 -2.83 14.82
N PRO A 66 -10.46 -3.03 14.38
CA PRO A 66 -11.39 -1.90 14.18
C PRO A 66 -11.60 -1.02 15.41
N GLU A 67 -11.61 -1.58 16.63
CA GLU A 67 -11.74 -0.76 17.84
C GLU A 67 -10.64 0.30 17.95
N VAL A 68 -9.43 -0.03 17.50
CA VAL A 68 -8.31 0.91 17.51
C VAL A 68 -8.38 1.86 16.33
N VAL A 69 -8.45 1.35 15.10
CA VAL A 69 -8.34 2.20 13.91
C VAL A 69 -9.47 3.22 13.78
N THR A 70 -10.69 2.86 14.25
CA THR A 70 -11.85 3.77 14.26
C THR A 70 -11.96 4.60 15.55
N GLY A 71 -11.15 4.33 16.56
CA GLY A 71 -11.13 4.99 17.86
C GLY A 71 -9.92 5.88 18.08
N SER A 72 -8.86 5.32 18.66
CA SER A 72 -7.59 6.04 18.91
C SER A 72 -6.75 6.28 17.65
N GLY A 73 -6.99 5.49 16.61
CA GLY A 73 -6.26 5.58 15.33
C GLY A 73 -4.91 4.86 15.35
N TRP A 74 -4.19 5.03 14.25
CA TRP A 74 -2.83 4.53 14.06
C TRP A 74 -1.82 5.36 14.87
N PRO A 75 -0.68 4.78 15.23
CA PRO A 75 0.41 5.54 15.84
C PRO A 75 0.89 6.68 14.95
N ASP A 76 1.47 7.71 15.56
CA ASP A 76 2.08 8.80 14.83
C ASP A 76 3.23 8.32 13.93
N MET A 77 3.40 8.96 12.78
CA MET A 77 4.48 8.68 11.82
C MET A 77 5.87 8.66 12.50
N ALA A 78 6.08 9.55 13.49
CA ALA A 78 7.33 9.61 14.22
C ALA A 78 7.61 8.34 15.05
N ALA A 79 6.56 7.75 15.62
CA ALA A 79 6.66 6.51 16.39
C ALA A 79 6.91 5.28 15.50
N MET A 80 6.42 5.31 14.27
CA MET A 80 6.55 4.21 13.31
C MET A 80 7.82 4.26 12.44
N ARG A 81 8.64 5.33 12.57
CA ARG A 81 9.88 5.43 11.77
C ARG A 81 10.84 4.27 12.07
N GLY A 82 11.39 3.71 10.99
CA GLY A 82 12.31 2.58 11.05
C GLY A 82 11.63 1.22 11.09
N GLN A 83 10.30 1.18 11.10
CA GLN A 83 9.53 -0.08 11.12
C GLN A 83 9.04 -0.49 9.74
N THR A 84 8.87 -1.78 9.56
CA THR A 84 8.30 -2.42 8.37
C THR A 84 6.98 -3.10 8.74
N MET A 85 5.96 -2.91 7.91
CA MET A 85 4.67 -3.59 8.03
C MET A 85 4.55 -4.62 6.92
N PHE A 86 4.18 -5.84 7.26
CA PHE A 86 3.89 -6.88 6.29
C PHE A 86 2.37 -6.99 6.09
N LEU A 87 1.96 -7.03 4.84
CA LEU A 87 0.55 -7.03 4.43
C LEU A 87 0.32 -8.22 3.49
N MET A 88 -0.74 -8.97 3.71
CA MET A 88 -1.12 -10.06 2.82
C MET A 88 -2.01 -9.53 1.69
N ASP A 89 -1.59 -9.69 0.44
CA ASP A 89 -2.41 -9.33 -0.73
C ASP A 89 -3.55 -10.32 -0.98
N ASN A 90 -3.39 -11.55 -0.51
CA ASN A 90 -4.38 -12.61 -0.69
C ASN A 90 -5.64 -12.37 0.11
N GLY A 91 -6.78 -12.68 -0.54
CA GLY A 91 -8.04 -12.97 0.12
C GLY A 91 -8.34 -14.48 0.10
N GLY A 92 -9.62 -14.83 0.33
CA GLY A 92 -10.12 -16.20 0.19
C GLY A 92 -9.40 -17.21 1.09
N ALA A 93 -9.17 -18.42 0.59
CA ALA A 93 -8.74 -19.56 1.40
C ALA A 93 -7.38 -19.36 2.11
N ILE A 94 -6.44 -18.66 1.52
CA ILE A 94 -5.13 -18.40 2.14
C ILE A 94 -5.30 -17.45 3.33
N ALA A 95 -6.01 -16.34 3.16
CA ALA A 95 -6.27 -15.39 4.24
C ALA A 95 -7.12 -16.01 5.36
N GLU A 96 -8.14 -16.79 5.04
CA GLU A 96 -8.95 -17.48 6.04
C GLU A 96 -8.13 -18.48 6.86
N ARG A 97 -7.25 -19.22 6.20
CA ARG A 97 -6.33 -20.15 6.86
C ARG A 97 -5.31 -19.43 7.75
N TYR A 98 -4.85 -18.25 7.32
CA TYR A 98 -3.93 -17.42 8.12
C TYR A 98 -4.59 -16.92 9.40
N LYS A 99 -5.88 -16.61 9.35
CA LYS A 99 -6.69 -16.14 10.49
C LYS A 99 -7.21 -17.26 11.39
N GLU A 100 -7.08 -18.53 11.00
CA GLU A 100 -7.64 -19.66 11.77
C GLU A 100 -7.04 -19.70 13.18
N GLY A 101 -7.89 -19.53 14.19
CA GLY A 101 -7.48 -19.41 15.60
C GLY A 101 -6.98 -18.02 16.01
N HIS A 102 -6.93 -17.05 15.09
CA HIS A 102 -6.41 -15.70 15.28
C HIS A 102 -7.36 -14.65 14.65
N PRO A 103 -8.62 -14.56 15.12
CA PRO A 103 -9.65 -13.76 14.44
C PRO A 103 -9.34 -12.26 14.35
N ALA A 104 -8.55 -11.73 15.28
CA ALA A 104 -8.05 -10.34 15.27
C ALA A 104 -6.53 -10.30 14.99
N LEU A 105 -6.00 -11.32 14.31
CA LEU A 105 -4.59 -11.50 13.97
C LEU A 105 -3.65 -11.59 15.18
N GLU A 106 -4.13 -12.14 16.30
CA GLU A 106 -3.36 -12.32 17.52
C GLU A 106 -2.10 -13.17 17.25
N GLY A 107 -0.93 -12.65 17.57
CA GLY A 107 0.37 -13.29 17.36
C GLY A 107 0.85 -13.35 15.90
N ARG A 108 0.05 -12.89 14.93
CA ARG A 108 0.42 -12.84 13.51
C ARG A 108 1.36 -11.68 13.20
N VAL A 109 2.13 -11.83 12.14
CA VAL A 109 3.05 -10.78 11.67
C VAL A 109 2.41 -9.90 10.61
N MET A 110 1.59 -10.50 9.73
CA MET A 110 1.01 -9.78 8.61
C MET A 110 -0.41 -9.30 8.92
N PHE A 111 -0.71 -8.07 8.46
CA PHE A 111 -2.09 -7.61 8.32
C PHE A 111 -2.74 -8.27 7.11
N THR A 112 -3.98 -8.71 7.25
CA THR A 112 -4.79 -9.19 6.12
C THR A 112 -5.59 -8.06 5.49
N SER A 113 -5.98 -8.22 4.22
CA SER A 113 -6.98 -7.32 3.61
C SER A 113 -8.36 -7.66 4.16
N GLY A 114 -8.72 -7.02 5.28
CA GLY A 114 -9.99 -7.24 5.98
C GLY A 114 -11.16 -6.51 5.33
N THR A 115 -12.37 -6.90 5.72
CA THR A 115 -13.59 -6.13 5.43
C THR A 115 -13.86 -5.20 6.62
N PRO A 116 -14.11 -3.89 6.42
CA PRO A 116 -14.42 -2.97 7.51
C PRO A 116 -15.42 -3.53 8.51
N GLY A 117 -15.09 -3.46 9.80
CA GLY A 117 -15.89 -4.01 10.89
C GLY A 117 -15.61 -5.49 11.24
N GLN A 118 -14.88 -6.24 10.43
CA GLN A 118 -14.41 -7.58 10.81
C GLN A 118 -13.22 -7.48 11.79
N PRO A 119 -13.02 -8.41 12.71
CA PRO A 119 -12.00 -8.31 13.78
C PRO A 119 -10.57 -8.07 13.28
N ASP A 120 -10.22 -8.57 12.11
CA ASP A 120 -8.91 -8.45 11.46
C ASP A 120 -8.73 -7.18 10.62
N ALA A 121 -9.77 -6.34 10.51
CA ALA A 121 -9.76 -5.22 9.59
C ALA A 121 -9.01 -4.00 10.17
N ALA A 122 -7.83 -3.73 9.63
CA ALA A 122 -7.09 -2.48 9.76
C ALA A 122 -6.61 -1.98 8.41
N PHE A 123 -6.23 -2.91 7.55
CA PHE A 123 -5.86 -2.71 6.15
C PHE A 123 -6.97 -3.22 5.23
N VAL A 124 -7.29 -2.46 4.18
CA VAL A 124 -8.35 -2.76 3.21
C VAL A 124 -7.82 -2.56 1.80
N LYS A 125 -7.99 -3.55 0.93
CA LYS A 125 -7.60 -3.47 -0.47
C LYS A 125 -8.83 -3.24 -1.36
N LEU A 126 -8.89 -2.08 -2.01
CA LEU A 126 -9.94 -1.64 -2.92
C LEU A 126 -9.29 -1.20 -4.23
N ASN A 127 -9.22 -2.10 -5.20
CA ASN A 127 -8.33 -1.97 -6.35
C ASN A 127 -8.83 -1.02 -7.45
N ASP A 128 -10.12 -0.79 -7.53
CA ASP A 128 -10.69 0.05 -8.58
C ASP A 128 -11.18 1.38 -8.00
N PRO A 129 -10.41 2.50 -8.19
CA PRO A 129 -10.78 3.80 -7.66
C PRO A 129 -12.02 4.43 -8.32
N PHE A 130 -12.60 3.79 -9.34
CA PHE A 130 -13.87 4.22 -9.93
C PHE A 130 -15.05 3.49 -9.28
N SER A 131 -15.07 2.16 -9.35
CA SER A 131 -16.17 1.37 -8.78
C SER A 131 -16.18 1.40 -7.25
N ASP A 132 -15.01 1.46 -6.62
CA ASP A 132 -14.84 1.42 -5.18
C ASP A 132 -14.73 2.83 -4.55
N ALA A 133 -14.93 3.92 -5.34
CA ALA A 133 -14.68 5.30 -4.89
C ALA A 133 -15.32 5.64 -3.54
N GLN A 134 -16.60 5.29 -3.34
CA GLN A 134 -17.29 5.55 -2.09
C GLN A 134 -16.76 4.67 -0.96
N ALA A 135 -16.53 3.39 -1.21
CA ALA A 135 -15.99 2.46 -0.22
C ALA A 135 -14.58 2.86 0.24
N ILE A 136 -13.75 3.38 -0.66
CA ILE A 136 -12.43 3.94 -0.32
C ILE A 136 -12.59 5.13 0.61
N THR A 137 -13.46 6.09 0.24
CA THR A 137 -13.71 7.28 1.06
C THR A 137 -14.21 6.91 2.46
N ASP A 138 -15.22 6.04 2.53
CA ASP A 138 -15.81 5.61 3.80
C ASP A 138 -14.76 4.91 4.70
N ALA A 139 -13.94 4.05 4.11
CA ALA A 139 -12.88 3.35 4.86
C ALA A 139 -11.79 4.31 5.36
N VAL A 140 -11.35 5.25 4.52
CA VAL A 140 -10.35 6.27 4.89
C VAL A 140 -10.88 7.17 6.00
N GLU A 141 -12.11 7.66 5.89
CA GLU A 141 -12.75 8.50 6.91
C GLU A 141 -12.97 7.76 8.22
N ALA A 142 -13.20 6.45 8.17
CA ALA A 142 -13.31 5.59 9.34
C ALA A 142 -11.98 5.25 10.00
N GLY A 143 -10.82 5.58 9.38
CA GLY A 143 -9.50 5.37 9.95
C GLY A 143 -8.76 4.11 9.44
N TYR A 144 -9.35 3.33 8.54
CA TYR A 144 -8.66 2.21 7.92
C TYR A 144 -7.56 2.69 6.98
N VAL A 145 -6.48 1.92 6.89
CA VAL A 145 -5.48 2.12 5.84
C VAL A 145 -5.96 1.42 4.58
N VAL A 146 -6.07 2.17 3.50
CA VAL A 146 -6.60 1.68 2.23
C VAL A 146 -5.50 1.65 1.17
N ARG A 147 -5.43 0.55 0.44
CA ARG A 147 -4.64 0.42 -0.79
C ARG A 147 -5.57 0.40 -1.99
N THR A 148 -5.25 1.23 -2.99
CA THR A 148 -5.87 1.21 -4.31
C THR A 148 -4.81 1.13 -5.42
N ARG A 149 -5.21 1.21 -6.69
CA ARG A 149 -4.32 1.12 -7.85
C ARG A 149 -4.44 2.34 -8.73
N ALA A 150 -3.29 2.84 -9.22
CA ALA A 150 -3.22 3.91 -10.23
C ALA A 150 -3.42 3.38 -11.65
N ASP A 151 -3.16 2.10 -11.86
CA ASP A 151 -3.21 1.45 -13.15
C ASP A 151 -3.54 -0.05 -13.02
N THR A 152 -3.93 -0.64 -14.15
CA THR A 152 -3.99 -2.07 -14.34
C THR A 152 -2.87 -2.47 -15.29
N PRO A 153 -2.33 -3.69 -15.18
CA PRO A 153 -1.25 -4.13 -16.03
C PRO A 153 -1.57 -3.87 -17.50
N ILE A 154 -0.65 -3.16 -18.18
CA ILE A 154 -0.65 -2.93 -19.64
C ILE A 154 -1.64 -1.84 -20.11
N SER A 155 -2.90 -1.86 -19.67
CA SER A 155 -3.99 -1.07 -20.26
C SER A 155 -3.72 0.43 -20.32
N GLN A 156 -3.40 1.04 -19.17
CA GLN A 156 -3.09 2.46 -19.06
C GLN A 156 -1.75 2.82 -19.73
N ALA A 157 -0.75 1.93 -19.59
CA ALA A 157 0.55 2.12 -20.24
C ALA A 157 0.44 2.12 -21.77
N GLN A 158 -0.42 1.27 -22.36
CA GLN A 158 -0.67 1.26 -23.80
C GLN A 158 -1.40 2.50 -24.30
N SER A 159 -2.41 2.94 -23.56
CA SER A 159 -3.26 4.06 -23.97
C SER A 159 -2.74 5.45 -23.56
N GLY A 160 -1.85 5.50 -22.57
CA GLY A 160 -1.45 6.75 -21.91
C GLY A 160 -2.58 7.37 -21.07
N ASP A 161 -3.65 6.61 -20.76
CA ASP A 161 -4.77 7.11 -19.97
C ASP A 161 -4.41 7.21 -18.49
N THR A 162 -4.52 8.42 -17.95
CA THR A 162 -4.22 8.75 -16.54
C THR A 162 -5.48 8.95 -15.68
N ALA A 163 -6.67 8.59 -16.18
CA ALA A 163 -7.92 8.81 -15.44
C ALA A 163 -7.97 8.00 -14.13
N MET A 164 -7.57 6.71 -14.20
CA MET A 164 -7.50 5.85 -13.02
C MET A 164 -6.48 6.35 -12.00
N GLN A 165 -5.30 6.76 -12.46
CA GLN A 165 -4.25 7.37 -11.64
C GLN A 165 -4.77 8.60 -10.89
N ARG A 166 -5.45 9.53 -11.59
CA ARG A 166 -6.03 10.72 -10.96
C ARG A 166 -7.09 10.37 -9.92
N ALA A 167 -7.96 9.41 -10.22
CA ALA A 167 -8.98 8.93 -9.28
C ALA A 167 -8.34 8.31 -8.03
N ALA A 168 -7.34 7.44 -8.22
CA ALA A 168 -6.60 6.81 -7.13
C ALA A 168 -5.95 7.85 -6.20
N PHE A 169 -5.23 8.82 -6.76
CA PHE A 169 -4.58 9.85 -5.96
C PHE A 169 -5.55 10.83 -5.29
N ALA A 170 -6.74 11.02 -5.82
CA ALA A 170 -7.79 11.86 -5.23
C ALA A 170 -8.63 11.14 -4.17
N SER A 171 -8.61 9.81 -4.13
CA SER A 171 -9.49 9.00 -3.29
C SER A 171 -9.19 9.08 -1.79
N GLY A 172 -7.98 9.52 -1.42
CA GLY A 172 -7.51 9.51 -0.03
C GLY A 172 -6.92 8.17 0.42
N ALA A 173 -6.89 7.14 -0.43
CA ALA A 173 -6.17 5.90 -0.13
C ALA A 173 -4.71 6.21 0.24
N GLN A 174 -4.23 5.62 1.33
CA GLN A 174 -2.88 5.87 1.84
C GLN A 174 -1.81 5.24 0.95
N TRP A 175 -2.12 4.10 0.33
CA TRP A 175 -1.22 3.44 -0.61
C TRP A 175 -1.86 3.34 -1.99
N VAL A 176 -1.14 3.88 -2.97
CA VAL A 176 -1.53 3.80 -4.37
C VAL A 176 -0.45 3.02 -5.11
N SER A 177 -0.77 1.80 -5.50
CA SER A 177 0.18 0.96 -6.23
C SER A 177 0.15 1.24 -7.72
N THR A 178 1.31 1.10 -8.35
CA THR A 178 1.51 1.24 -9.79
C THR A 178 2.60 0.29 -10.25
N ASP A 179 2.49 -0.17 -11.49
CA ASP A 179 3.55 -0.93 -12.17
C ASP A 179 4.57 0.02 -12.86
N TYR A 180 4.29 1.34 -12.85
CA TYR A 180 5.07 2.36 -13.58
C TYR A 180 5.48 3.54 -12.69
N PRO A 181 6.24 3.31 -11.60
CA PRO A 181 6.58 4.36 -10.63
C PRO A 181 7.61 5.37 -11.16
N VAL A 182 8.40 5.01 -12.17
CA VAL A 182 9.46 5.86 -12.74
C VAL A 182 9.38 5.90 -14.26
N PRO A 183 9.86 7.00 -14.89
CA PRO A 183 9.93 7.12 -16.35
C PRO A 183 10.81 6.01 -16.98
N GLY A 184 10.48 5.63 -18.21
CA GLY A 184 11.27 4.69 -19.00
C GLY A 184 10.95 3.20 -18.79
N LEU A 185 10.14 2.81 -17.80
CA LEU A 185 9.75 1.40 -17.63
C LEU A 185 8.98 0.86 -18.83
N THR A 186 8.17 1.69 -19.47
CA THR A 186 7.41 1.34 -20.68
C THR A 186 8.29 1.16 -21.91
N GLU A 187 9.47 1.78 -21.97
CA GLU A 187 10.44 1.62 -23.06
C GLU A 187 10.99 0.20 -23.11
N LEU A 188 11.22 -0.42 -21.95
CA LEU A 188 11.62 -1.83 -21.85
C LEU A 188 10.57 -2.75 -22.48
N LEU A 189 9.29 -2.47 -22.28
CA LEU A 189 8.18 -3.23 -22.86
C LEU A 189 8.06 -2.99 -24.37
N GLY A 190 8.39 -1.79 -24.85
CA GLY A 190 8.48 -1.45 -26.27
C GLY A 190 9.52 -2.28 -27.03
N THR A 191 10.58 -2.74 -26.36
CA THR A 191 11.59 -3.65 -26.92
C THR A 191 10.99 -5.00 -27.36
N TYR A 192 9.86 -5.40 -26.78
CA TYR A 192 9.11 -6.59 -27.16
C TYR A 192 8.03 -6.33 -28.24
N GLY A 193 8.10 -5.17 -28.91
CA GLY A 193 7.20 -4.84 -30.04
C GLY A 193 5.80 -4.40 -29.62
N LEU A 194 5.57 -4.08 -28.35
CA LEU A 194 4.31 -3.56 -27.87
C LEU A 194 4.34 -2.02 -27.89
N PRO A 195 3.35 -1.35 -28.50
CA PRO A 195 3.27 0.10 -28.50
C PRO A 195 2.79 0.59 -27.13
N PHE A 196 3.71 1.10 -26.32
CA PHE A 196 3.38 1.74 -25.06
C PHE A 196 3.56 3.26 -25.19
N ALA A 197 2.64 4.02 -24.57
CA ALA A 197 2.87 5.41 -24.30
C ALA A 197 3.98 5.58 -23.24
N ASP A 198 4.60 6.75 -23.17
CA ASP A 198 5.50 7.10 -22.05
C ASP A 198 4.66 7.34 -20.79
N TYR A 199 4.14 6.25 -20.22
CA TYR A 199 3.27 6.26 -19.06
C TYR A 199 4.09 6.14 -17.79
N VAL A 200 3.80 7.00 -16.82
CA VAL A 200 4.41 6.99 -15.49
C VAL A 200 3.38 7.44 -14.46
N SER A 201 3.43 6.89 -13.27
CA SER A 201 2.55 7.21 -12.16
C SER A 201 3.34 7.70 -10.93
N PRO A 202 3.97 8.88 -11.00
CA PRO A 202 4.69 9.45 -9.88
C PRO A 202 3.71 9.99 -8.83
N LEU A 203 4.14 10.01 -7.58
CA LEU A 203 3.36 10.62 -6.50
C LEU A 203 3.19 12.12 -6.77
N PRO A 204 1.96 12.64 -6.95
CA PRO A 204 1.74 14.04 -7.23
C PRO A 204 2.05 14.89 -6.00
N PRO A 205 2.61 16.11 -6.18
CA PRO A 205 2.80 17.04 -5.08
C PRO A 205 1.44 17.47 -4.51
N ASN A 206 1.38 17.67 -3.21
CA ASN A 206 0.28 18.37 -2.56
C ASN A 206 0.67 19.86 -2.46
N GLU A 207 0.21 20.66 -3.40
CA GLU A 207 0.58 22.08 -3.53
C GLU A 207 -0.27 23.01 -2.65
N SER A 208 -0.92 22.53 -1.59
CA SER A 208 -1.69 23.43 -0.74
C SER A 208 -0.78 24.36 0.05
N PRO A 209 -0.81 25.68 -0.18
CA PRO A 209 -0.14 26.63 0.66
C PRO A 209 -0.71 26.62 2.08
N PRO A 210 0.06 27.02 3.11
CA PRO A 210 -0.44 27.15 4.46
C PRO A 210 -1.69 28.06 4.52
N GLY A 211 -2.85 27.50 4.90
CA GLY A 211 -4.07 28.27 5.14
C GLY A 211 -5.17 28.14 4.09
N GLU A 212 -4.98 27.41 2.98
CA GLU A 212 -6.07 27.09 2.06
C GLU A 212 -6.71 25.73 2.40
N SER A 213 -8.04 25.73 2.54
CA SER A 213 -8.79 24.54 2.92
C SER A 213 -8.78 23.51 1.77
N SER A 214 -8.78 22.23 2.13
CA SER A 214 -8.87 21.08 1.22
C SER A 214 -10.04 21.12 0.21
N ALA A 215 -11.00 22.03 0.40
CA ALA A 215 -12.09 22.27 -0.56
C ALA A 215 -11.60 22.86 -1.90
N ALA A 216 -10.46 23.55 -1.93
CA ALA A 216 -9.86 24.06 -3.17
C ALA A 216 -9.18 22.96 -4.00
N LEU A 217 -8.82 21.83 -3.38
CA LEU A 217 -8.18 20.68 -4.04
C LEU A 217 -9.15 19.78 -4.83
N ARG A 218 -10.45 20.04 -4.78
CA ARG A 218 -11.47 19.34 -5.58
C ARG A 218 -11.57 19.85 -7.03
N SER A 219 -10.76 20.85 -7.40
CA SER A 219 -10.60 21.22 -8.80
C SER A 219 -9.79 20.14 -9.53
N PRO A 220 -10.17 19.75 -10.77
CA PRO A 220 -9.38 18.77 -11.53
C PRO A 220 -7.97 19.35 -11.72
N LEU A 221 -7.05 18.86 -10.92
CA LEU A 221 -5.64 19.23 -10.98
C LEU A 221 -5.16 19.02 -12.41
N SER A 222 -4.58 20.04 -13.00
CA SER A 222 -3.81 19.89 -14.22
C SER A 222 -2.58 19.05 -13.88
N PHE A 223 -2.74 17.74 -14.02
CA PHE A 223 -1.72 16.77 -13.69
C PHE A 223 -0.58 16.90 -14.70
N ASN A 224 0.48 17.58 -14.31
CA ASN A 224 1.70 17.63 -15.10
C ASN A 224 2.70 16.66 -14.49
N ALA A 225 2.71 15.42 -14.99
CA ALA A 225 3.62 14.36 -14.54
C ALA A 225 5.11 14.79 -14.58
N LYS A 226 5.47 15.76 -15.43
CA LYS A 226 6.82 16.35 -15.50
C LYS A 226 7.17 17.25 -14.31
N ALA A 227 6.18 17.72 -13.55
CA ALA A 227 6.42 18.59 -12.38
C ALA A 227 6.61 17.80 -11.07
N ALA A 228 6.28 16.51 -11.05
CA ALA A 228 6.54 15.65 -9.91
C ALA A 228 8.04 15.32 -9.87
N GLY A 229 8.75 15.83 -8.87
CA GLY A 229 10.16 15.46 -8.66
C GLY A 229 10.29 13.95 -8.38
N PRO A 230 11.36 13.28 -8.86
CA PRO A 230 11.54 11.83 -8.71
C PRO A 230 11.74 11.35 -7.27
N ASP A 231 11.86 12.27 -6.31
CA ASP A 231 12.38 11.98 -4.98
C ASP A 231 11.30 11.97 -3.88
N ARG A 232 10.01 12.06 -4.22
CA ARG A 232 8.95 12.03 -3.20
C ARG A 232 8.45 10.62 -2.96
N VAL A 233 8.61 10.17 -1.74
CA VAL A 233 8.12 8.86 -1.27
C VAL A 233 6.80 8.96 -0.49
N ALA A 234 6.44 10.17 -0.01
CA ALA A 234 5.23 10.43 0.74
C ALA A 234 4.68 11.84 0.47
N ARG A 235 3.40 12.03 0.72
CA ARG A 235 2.72 13.33 0.73
C ARG A 235 1.65 13.36 1.82
N CYS A 236 1.19 14.57 2.16
CA CYS A 236 0.02 14.72 3.01
C CYS A 236 -1.23 14.14 2.32
N ASN A 237 -2.00 13.34 3.06
CA ASN A 237 -3.19 12.72 2.52
C ASN A 237 -4.24 13.81 2.16
N PRO A 238 -4.79 13.82 0.94
CA PRO A 238 -5.72 14.88 0.51
C PRO A 238 -7.07 14.87 1.23
N VAL A 239 -7.42 13.78 1.91
CA VAL A 239 -8.71 13.61 2.60
C VAL A 239 -8.55 13.69 4.11
N SER A 240 -7.58 12.96 4.69
CA SER A 240 -7.47 12.76 6.14
C SER A 240 -6.33 13.50 6.81
N ALA A 241 -5.42 14.15 6.05
CA ALA A 241 -4.30 14.86 6.67
C ALA A 241 -4.79 16.08 7.47
N PRO A 242 -4.21 16.33 8.65
CA PRO A 242 -4.52 17.53 9.42
C PRO A 242 -4.08 18.80 8.68
N ALA A 243 -4.73 19.94 8.98
CA ALA A 243 -4.48 21.21 8.31
C ALA A 243 -3.02 21.73 8.41
N PHE A 244 -2.23 21.20 9.36
CA PHE A 244 -0.82 21.54 9.54
C PHE A 244 0.14 20.57 8.83
N CYS A 245 -0.39 19.59 8.07
CA CYS A 245 0.45 18.70 7.29
C CYS A 245 0.92 19.41 6.02
N TYR A 246 2.22 19.42 5.81
CA TYR A 246 2.87 19.96 4.61
C TYR A 246 3.83 18.93 4.06
N ASP A 247 3.79 18.68 2.76
CA ASP A 247 4.66 17.70 2.09
C ASP A 247 6.15 17.93 2.37
N VAL A 248 6.55 19.19 2.48
CA VAL A 248 7.94 19.56 2.79
C VAL A 248 8.39 19.09 4.20
N ALA A 249 7.46 18.87 5.12
CA ALA A 249 7.76 18.32 6.44
C ALA A 249 7.86 16.77 6.43
N LEU A 250 7.44 16.15 5.34
CA LEU A 250 7.50 14.70 5.11
C LEU A 250 8.77 14.36 4.31
N THR A 251 9.94 14.69 4.86
CA THR A 251 11.22 14.36 4.23
C THR A 251 11.85 13.15 4.92
N GLU A 252 12.46 12.27 4.12
CA GLU A 252 13.35 11.26 4.68
C GLU A 252 14.57 11.97 5.28
N PRO A 253 15.08 11.52 6.44
CA PRO A 253 16.36 12.01 6.94
C PRO A 253 17.47 11.67 5.95
N GLU A 254 18.41 12.60 5.72
CA GLU A 254 19.58 12.29 4.90
C GLU A 254 20.26 11.01 5.42
N PRO A 255 20.61 10.06 4.54
CA PRO A 255 21.36 8.90 4.95
C PRO A 255 22.68 9.37 5.60
N PRO A 256 23.17 8.68 6.64
CA PRO A 256 24.46 9.03 7.24
C PRO A 256 25.53 8.98 6.15
N ALA A 257 26.43 9.98 6.17
CA ALA A 257 27.55 10.00 5.24
C ALA A 257 28.30 8.66 5.28
N PRO A 258 28.73 8.12 4.12
CA PRO A 258 29.51 6.88 4.10
C PRO A 258 30.73 7.06 5.02
N PRO A 259 31.14 6.02 5.74
CA PRO A 259 32.32 6.07 6.58
C PRO A 259 33.55 6.45 5.74
N PRO A 260 34.49 7.21 6.31
CA PRO A 260 35.68 7.70 5.59
C PRO A 260 36.57 6.57 5.09
#